data_5b5d868b645e9b027c17be98fec23756
#
_entry.id   5b5d868b645e9b027c17be98fec23756
#
_cell.length_a   1.000
_cell.length_b   1.000
_cell.length_c   1.000
_cell.angle_alpha   90.00
_cell.angle_beta   90.00
_cell.angle_gamma   90.00
#
_symmetry.space_group_name_H-M   'P 1'
#
loop_
_entity.id
_entity.type
_entity.pdbx_description
1 polymer ?
#
loop_
_entity_poly.entity_id
_entity_poly.type
_entity_poly.pdbx_seq_one_letter_code
_entity_poly.pdbx_strand_id
1 'polypeptide(L)'
;KKYHYEGLSFLHGDIADYTGTDSADMVVTLHACDTATDYALYKAMKWHAGVILSVPCCQHEVNKQIACEPLEGALKYGLIKERLSALFTDALRADLLEENGYDTQVLEFIDMEHTPKNILLRAVRRPDAGMADGQSGLTEAEQKSGQCCKEPDSKRLAETLQIHTTLQKLLEGE
;
A
#
# COMPACT_ATOMS: atom_id res chain seq x y z
N LYS A 1 -30.59 2.73 6.15
CA LYS A 1 -32.07 2.76 5.94
C LYS A 1 -32.68 4.15 6.13
N LYS A 2 -32.00 5.11 6.78
CA LYS A 2 -32.53 6.47 7.01
C LYS A 2 -32.74 7.27 5.70
N TYR A 3 -31.94 7.00 4.66
CA TYR A 3 -31.90 7.79 3.44
C TYR A 3 -32.37 7.00 2.20
N HIS A 4 -32.83 5.75 2.34
CA HIS A 4 -33.38 4.89 1.26
C HIS A 4 -32.49 4.78 0.00
N TYR A 5 -31.17 4.73 0.15
CA TYR A 5 -30.26 4.47 -0.97
C TYR A 5 -30.39 3.00 -1.40
N GLU A 6 -30.88 2.76 -2.62
CA GLU A 6 -31.11 1.40 -3.17
C GLU A 6 -29.82 0.67 -3.54
N GLY A 7 -28.76 1.39 -3.91
CA GLY A 7 -27.46 0.82 -4.29
C GLY A 7 -26.46 0.67 -3.16
N LEU A 8 -26.84 0.92 -1.89
CA LEU A 8 -25.91 0.91 -0.76
C LEU A 8 -26.12 -0.32 0.11
N SER A 9 -25.09 -1.15 0.22
CA SER A 9 -25.06 -2.33 1.09
C SER A 9 -24.00 -2.16 2.18
N PHE A 10 -24.33 -2.59 3.41
CA PHE A 10 -23.39 -2.64 4.52
C PHE A 10 -23.15 -4.10 4.88
N LEU A 11 -21.87 -4.49 4.85
CA LEU A 11 -21.42 -5.81 5.23
C LEU A 11 -20.57 -5.69 6.49
N HIS A 12 -20.73 -6.63 7.41
CA HIS A 12 -19.92 -6.72 8.62
C HIS A 12 -19.06 -7.99 8.53
N GLY A 13 -17.74 -7.83 8.65
CA GLY A 13 -16.80 -8.95 8.54
C GLY A 13 -15.36 -8.44 8.43
N ASP A 14 -14.43 -9.38 8.31
CA ASP A 14 -13.03 -9.08 8.02
C ASP A 14 -12.84 -8.86 6.52
N ILE A 15 -12.07 -7.85 6.14
CA ILE A 15 -11.74 -7.60 4.74
C ILE A 15 -10.93 -8.75 4.12
N ALA A 16 -10.13 -9.44 4.91
CA ALA A 16 -9.36 -10.60 4.46
C ALA A 16 -10.28 -11.70 3.90
N ASP A 17 -11.44 -11.92 4.54
CA ASP A 17 -12.39 -12.98 4.19
C ASP A 17 -13.42 -12.54 3.14
N TYR A 18 -13.46 -11.27 2.79
CA TYR A 18 -14.48 -10.77 1.85
C TYR A 18 -14.23 -11.29 0.43
N THR A 19 -15.24 -11.96 -0.13
CA THR A 19 -15.23 -12.55 -1.49
C THR A 19 -16.43 -12.11 -2.34
N GLY A 20 -17.11 -11.05 -1.94
CA GLY A 20 -18.37 -10.62 -2.55
C GLY A 20 -18.24 -9.87 -3.87
N THR A 21 -17.03 -9.65 -4.40
CA THR A 21 -16.79 -9.03 -5.70
C THR A 21 -15.49 -9.51 -6.32
N ASP A 22 -15.43 -9.52 -7.64
CA ASP A 22 -14.22 -9.82 -8.42
C ASP A 22 -13.67 -8.55 -9.12
N SER A 23 -14.37 -7.44 -9.03
CA SER A 23 -13.94 -6.17 -9.63
C SER A 23 -14.48 -4.98 -8.86
N ALA A 24 -13.77 -3.85 -8.92
CA ALA A 24 -14.19 -2.59 -8.33
C ALA A 24 -13.70 -1.40 -9.18
N ASP A 25 -14.54 -0.40 -9.39
CA ASP A 25 -14.09 0.85 -10.04
C ASP A 25 -13.19 1.67 -9.11
N MET A 26 -13.55 1.70 -7.83
CA MET A 26 -12.82 2.45 -6.81
C MET A 26 -12.86 1.71 -5.47
N VAL A 27 -11.72 1.71 -4.77
CA VAL A 27 -11.62 1.26 -3.38
C VAL A 27 -11.19 2.43 -2.50
N VAL A 28 -11.93 2.67 -1.42
CA VAL A 28 -11.61 3.70 -0.43
C VAL A 28 -11.46 3.04 0.93
N THR A 29 -10.32 3.26 1.57
CA THR A 29 -10.06 2.76 2.93
C THR A 29 -9.85 3.93 3.89
N LEU A 30 -10.72 4.00 4.90
CA LEU A 30 -10.63 4.95 6.00
C LEU A 30 -10.61 4.15 7.29
N HIS A 31 -9.64 4.43 8.17
CA HIS A 31 -9.51 3.76 9.47
C HIS A 31 -9.30 2.23 9.41
N ALA A 32 -8.81 1.71 8.31
CA ALA A 32 -8.28 0.35 8.27
C ALA A 32 -6.91 0.39 8.98
N CYS A 33 -6.85 -0.13 10.21
CA CYS A 33 -5.65 -0.03 11.03
C CYS A 33 -4.66 -1.15 10.72
N ASP A 34 -3.36 -0.79 10.69
CA ASP A 34 -2.22 -1.69 10.60
C ASP A 34 -2.34 -2.64 9.38
N THR A 35 -2.30 -3.93 9.58
CA THR A 35 -2.37 -4.94 8.52
C THR A 35 -3.70 -4.99 7.77
N ALA A 36 -4.81 -4.49 8.34
CA ALA A 36 -6.09 -4.41 7.64
C ALA A 36 -6.01 -3.47 6.41
N THR A 37 -5.15 -2.43 6.45
CA THR A 37 -4.84 -1.62 5.27
C THR A 37 -4.21 -2.47 4.18
N ASP A 38 -3.28 -3.35 4.53
CA ASP A 38 -2.55 -4.20 3.59
C ASP A 38 -3.49 -5.20 2.89
N TYR A 39 -4.40 -5.83 3.64
CA TYR A 39 -5.46 -6.67 3.08
C TYR A 39 -6.37 -5.89 2.13
N ALA A 40 -6.74 -4.67 2.50
CA ALA A 40 -7.60 -3.84 1.64
C ALA A 40 -6.88 -3.43 0.34
N LEU A 41 -5.61 -3.05 0.38
CA LEU A 41 -4.80 -2.75 -0.79
C LEU A 41 -4.61 -3.98 -1.67
N TYR A 42 -4.29 -5.14 -1.08
CA TYR A 42 -4.18 -6.41 -1.79
C TYR A 42 -5.48 -6.78 -2.52
N LYS A 43 -6.64 -6.69 -1.83
CA LYS A 43 -7.95 -6.93 -2.44
C LYS A 43 -8.24 -5.93 -3.56
N ALA A 44 -7.93 -4.65 -3.36
CA ALA A 44 -8.12 -3.62 -4.40
C ALA A 44 -7.32 -3.93 -5.67
N MET A 45 -6.07 -4.38 -5.53
CA MET A 45 -5.26 -4.84 -6.67
C MET A 45 -5.86 -6.09 -7.33
N LYS A 46 -6.29 -7.08 -6.57
CA LYS A 46 -6.97 -8.29 -7.09
C LYS A 46 -8.28 -7.99 -7.81
N TRP A 47 -9.05 -7.01 -7.34
CA TRP A 47 -10.27 -6.54 -8.00
C TRP A 47 -9.99 -5.58 -9.17
N HIS A 48 -8.74 -5.36 -9.50
CA HIS A 48 -8.32 -4.45 -10.57
C HIS A 48 -8.92 -3.06 -10.44
N ALA A 49 -9.02 -2.55 -9.22
CA ALA A 49 -9.61 -1.25 -8.93
C ALA A 49 -8.98 -0.15 -9.80
N GLY A 50 -9.81 0.66 -10.46
CA GLY A 50 -9.33 1.77 -11.28
C GLY A 50 -8.68 2.87 -10.44
N VAL A 51 -9.20 3.09 -9.24
CA VAL A 51 -8.68 4.08 -8.28
C VAL A 51 -8.65 3.48 -6.88
N ILE A 52 -7.57 3.72 -6.16
CA ILE A 52 -7.44 3.36 -4.75
C ILE A 52 -7.14 4.64 -3.95
N LEU A 53 -7.93 4.90 -2.92
CA LEU A 53 -7.73 5.98 -1.96
C LEU A 53 -7.62 5.37 -0.58
N SER A 54 -6.43 5.42 0.01
CA SER A 54 -6.17 4.81 1.32
C SER A 54 -5.62 5.83 2.30
N VAL A 55 -6.23 5.91 3.48
CA VAL A 55 -5.79 6.77 4.59
C VAL A 55 -5.34 5.88 5.74
N PRO A 56 -4.07 5.46 5.76
CA PRO A 56 -3.53 4.63 6.83
C PRO A 56 -3.41 5.42 8.13
N CYS A 57 -3.77 4.80 9.25
CA CYS A 57 -3.75 5.48 10.55
C CYS A 57 -2.81 4.84 11.58
N CYS A 58 -2.45 3.58 11.42
CA CYS A 58 -1.59 2.84 12.34
C CYS A 58 -0.65 1.93 11.54
N GLN A 59 0.61 1.82 11.98
CA GLN A 59 1.65 1.03 11.32
C GLN A 59 2.50 0.32 12.39
N HIS A 60 1.86 -0.55 13.19
CA HIS A 60 2.51 -1.23 14.29
C HIS A 60 3.39 -2.40 13.85
N GLU A 61 3.08 -3.03 12.72
CA GLU A 61 3.83 -4.16 12.19
C GLU A 61 5.29 -3.76 11.94
N VAL A 62 5.53 -2.73 11.15
CA VAL A 62 6.89 -2.26 10.82
C VAL A 62 7.60 -1.71 12.07
N ASN A 63 6.89 -1.04 12.96
CA ASN A 63 7.49 -0.53 14.21
C ASN A 63 8.10 -1.65 15.07
N LYS A 64 7.53 -2.86 15.04
CA LYS A 64 8.07 -4.02 15.78
C LYS A 64 9.29 -4.64 15.09
N GLN A 65 9.32 -4.61 13.75
CA GLN A 65 10.35 -5.27 12.96
C GLN A 65 11.58 -4.39 12.72
N ILE A 66 11.38 -3.09 12.45
CA ILE A 66 12.41 -2.20 11.92
C ILE A 66 13.73 -2.24 12.70
N ALA A 67 14.79 -2.59 11.97
CA ALA A 67 16.16 -2.56 12.41
C ALA A 67 17.04 -2.06 11.24
N CYS A 68 17.87 -1.04 11.50
CA CYS A 68 18.74 -0.47 10.49
C CYS A 68 19.94 0.18 11.18
N GLU A 69 21.12 -0.41 11.01
CA GLU A 69 22.36 0.04 11.66
C GLU A 69 22.64 1.54 11.44
N PRO A 70 22.55 2.09 10.20
CA PRO A 70 22.76 3.51 9.97
C PRO A 70 21.74 4.42 10.68
N LEU A 71 20.55 3.92 11.02
CA LEU A 71 19.47 4.65 11.67
C LEU A 71 19.36 4.35 13.17
N GLU A 72 20.21 3.51 13.74
CA GLU A 72 20.14 3.09 15.14
C GLU A 72 20.09 4.28 16.11
N GLY A 73 20.90 5.31 15.83
CA GLY A 73 20.92 6.55 16.60
C GLY A 73 19.57 7.28 16.66
N ALA A 74 18.72 7.15 15.63
CA ALA A 74 17.38 7.71 15.59
C ALA A 74 16.34 6.73 16.16
N LEU A 75 16.43 5.44 15.80
CA LEU A 75 15.46 4.40 16.17
C LEU A 75 15.44 4.10 17.68
N LYS A 76 16.48 4.46 18.42
CA LYS A 76 16.50 4.37 19.91
C LYS A 76 15.45 5.26 20.59
N TYR A 77 14.97 6.32 19.92
CA TYR A 77 13.95 7.20 20.45
C TYR A 77 12.56 6.73 19.98
N GLY A 78 11.73 6.24 20.91
CA GLY A 78 10.43 5.62 20.60
C GLY A 78 9.52 6.46 19.73
N LEU A 79 9.43 7.79 19.97
CA LEU A 79 8.64 8.69 19.13
C LEU A 79 9.16 8.78 17.70
N ILE A 80 10.49 8.82 17.52
CA ILE A 80 11.11 8.89 16.19
C ILE A 80 10.93 7.55 15.50
N LYS A 81 11.16 6.44 16.19
CA LYS A 81 10.94 5.09 15.67
C LYS A 81 9.50 4.92 15.17
N GLU A 82 8.50 5.34 15.95
CA GLU A 82 7.09 5.27 15.55
C GLU A 82 6.81 6.04 14.26
N ARG A 83 7.27 7.28 14.18
CA ARG A 83 7.04 8.14 13.02
C ARG A 83 7.75 7.63 11.76
N LEU A 84 9.02 7.23 11.87
CA LEU A 84 9.77 6.66 10.76
C LEU A 84 9.13 5.35 10.27
N SER A 85 8.73 4.47 11.19
CA SER A 85 8.03 3.23 10.84
C SER A 85 6.74 3.49 10.07
N ALA A 86 5.98 4.50 10.48
CA ALA A 86 4.76 4.88 9.77
C ALA A 86 5.06 5.35 8.34
N LEU A 87 6.01 6.26 8.17
CA LEU A 87 6.39 6.79 6.86
C LEU A 87 6.98 5.71 5.94
N PHE A 88 7.84 4.84 6.46
CA PHE A 88 8.41 3.74 5.68
C PHE A 88 7.36 2.70 5.29
N THR A 89 6.38 2.43 6.16
CA THR A 89 5.26 1.55 5.80
C THR A 89 4.48 2.11 4.62
N ASP A 90 4.16 3.40 4.66
CA ASP A 90 3.38 4.04 3.61
C ASP A 90 4.18 4.21 2.31
N ALA A 91 5.50 4.43 2.39
CA ALA A 91 6.39 4.39 1.22
C ALA A 91 6.41 2.99 0.57
N LEU A 92 6.58 1.92 1.38
CA LEU A 92 6.54 0.55 0.86
C LEU A 92 5.20 0.20 0.20
N ARG A 93 4.09 0.64 0.78
CA ARG A 93 2.76 0.47 0.17
C ARG A 93 2.66 1.17 -1.17
N ALA A 94 3.19 2.40 -1.26
CA ALA A 94 3.21 3.16 -2.51
C ALA A 94 4.07 2.46 -3.58
N ASP A 95 5.28 2.04 -3.24
CA ASP A 95 6.17 1.33 -4.16
C ASP A 95 5.54 0.00 -4.64
N LEU A 96 4.94 -0.79 -3.73
CA LEU A 96 4.27 -2.03 -4.08
C LEU A 96 3.05 -1.81 -4.99
N LEU A 97 2.31 -0.72 -4.83
CA LEU A 97 1.24 -0.35 -5.75
C LEU A 97 1.79 0.02 -7.13
N GLU A 98 2.90 0.76 -7.20
CA GLU A 98 3.56 1.11 -8.45
C GLU A 98 4.08 -0.13 -9.20
N GLU A 99 4.69 -1.05 -8.50
CA GLU A 99 5.15 -2.34 -9.04
C GLU A 99 3.98 -3.19 -9.58
N ASN A 100 2.78 -3.02 -9.01
CA ASN A 100 1.56 -3.71 -9.44
C ASN A 100 0.69 -2.92 -10.43
N GLY A 101 1.27 -1.93 -11.13
CA GLY A 101 0.65 -1.28 -12.27
C GLY A 101 -0.20 -0.06 -11.95
N TYR A 102 0.04 0.60 -10.83
CA TYR A 102 -0.60 1.85 -10.46
C TYR A 102 0.37 3.04 -10.56
N ASP A 103 -0.16 4.22 -10.85
CA ASP A 103 0.51 5.49 -10.63
C ASP A 103 0.13 5.99 -9.24
N THR A 104 1.09 6.06 -8.34
CA THR A 104 0.83 6.31 -6.92
C THR A 104 1.35 7.68 -6.49
N GLN A 105 0.58 8.36 -5.65
CA GLN A 105 0.93 9.62 -5.02
C GLN A 105 0.71 9.51 -3.51
N VAL A 106 1.68 9.99 -2.75
CA VAL A 106 1.58 10.16 -1.30
C VAL A 106 1.29 11.63 -1.03
N LEU A 107 0.12 11.92 -0.48
CA LEU A 107 -0.40 13.28 -0.33
C LEU A 107 -0.78 13.56 1.13
N GLU A 108 -0.60 14.80 1.56
CA GLU A 108 -1.30 15.31 2.75
C GLU A 108 -2.68 15.83 2.31
N PHE A 109 -3.76 15.40 2.98
CA PHE A 109 -5.12 15.77 2.59
C PHE A 109 -5.89 16.54 3.67
N ILE A 110 -5.35 16.61 4.89
CA ILE A 110 -5.87 17.36 6.01
C ILE A 110 -4.70 18.10 6.67
N ASP A 111 -4.92 19.32 7.13
CA ASP A 111 -3.90 20.09 7.83
C ASP A 111 -3.43 19.37 9.11
N MET A 112 -2.13 19.41 9.37
CA MET A 112 -1.50 18.79 10.54
C MET A 112 -2.06 19.32 11.86
N GLU A 113 -2.72 20.49 11.87
CA GLU A 113 -3.41 21.04 13.05
C GLU A 113 -4.52 20.12 13.56
N HIS A 114 -5.12 19.30 12.68
CA HIS A 114 -6.22 18.40 13.04
C HIS A 114 -5.74 16.99 13.41
N THR A 115 -4.72 16.49 12.72
CA THR A 115 -4.13 15.17 13.00
C THR A 115 -2.76 15.02 12.35
N PRO A 116 -1.78 14.41 13.04
CA PRO A 116 -0.51 14.03 12.43
C PRO A 116 -0.63 12.83 11.49
N LYS A 117 -1.79 12.16 11.43
CA LYS A 117 -2.11 11.02 10.57
C LYS A 117 -2.93 11.52 9.38
N ASN A 118 -2.29 12.29 8.52
CA ASN A 118 -2.92 13.02 7.41
C ASN A 118 -2.48 12.55 6.02
N ILE A 119 -1.82 11.39 5.93
CA ILE A 119 -1.34 10.83 4.67
C ILE A 119 -2.49 10.14 3.94
N LEU A 120 -2.61 10.45 2.65
CA LEU A 120 -3.44 9.76 1.67
C LEU A 120 -2.54 9.10 0.62
N LEU A 121 -2.67 7.81 0.47
CA LEU A 121 -2.17 7.07 -0.69
C LEU A 121 -3.24 7.12 -1.78
N ARG A 122 -2.96 7.81 -2.87
CA ARG A 122 -3.80 7.87 -4.06
C ARG A 122 -3.12 7.08 -5.17
N ALA A 123 -3.74 5.99 -5.59
CA ALA A 123 -3.23 5.17 -6.68
C ALA A 123 -4.25 5.08 -7.81
N VAL A 124 -3.81 5.28 -9.04
CA VAL A 124 -4.63 5.20 -10.26
C VAL A 124 -4.04 4.12 -11.15
N ARG A 125 -4.86 3.18 -11.59
CA ARG A 125 -4.41 2.08 -12.44
C ARG A 125 -3.94 2.61 -13.79
N ARG A 126 -2.76 2.17 -14.23
CA ARG A 126 -2.22 2.54 -15.55
C ARG A 126 -3.03 1.85 -16.66
N PRO A 127 -3.33 2.56 -17.77
CA PRO A 127 -4.09 1.98 -18.89
C PRO A 127 -3.41 0.75 -19.52
N ASP A 128 -2.08 0.75 -19.54
CA ASP A 128 -1.26 -0.30 -20.14
C ASP A 128 -0.97 -1.47 -19.20
N ALA A 129 -1.43 -1.42 -17.95
CA ALA A 129 -1.41 -2.54 -17.02
C ALA A 129 -2.46 -3.58 -17.45
N GLY A 130 -2.36 -4.06 -18.69
CA GLY A 130 -3.15 -5.16 -19.23
C GLY A 130 -2.84 -6.42 -18.43
N MET A 131 -3.87 -7.27 -18.27
CA MET A 131 -3.88 -8.56 -17.59
C MET A 131 -2.55 -9.31 -17.73
N ALA A 132 -1.61 -9.04 -16.86
CA ALA A 132 -0.43 -9.86 -16.68
C ALA A 132 -0.80 -10.92 -15.65
N ASP A 133 -1.40 -12.02 -16.12
CA ASP A 133 -1.37 -13.27 -15.39
C ASP A 133 0.11 -13.59 -15.12
N GLY A 134 0.58 -13.25 -13.95
CA GLY A 134 1.75 -13.85 -13.32
C GLY A 134 3.11 -13.75 -14.01
N GLN A 135 3.36 -12.78 -14.92
CA GLN A 135 4.70 -12.54 -15.45
C GLN A 135 4.98 -11.04 -15.55
N SER A 136 6.04 -10.60 -14.91
CA SER A 136 6.62 -9.26 -15.00
C SER A 136 7.02 -8.94 -16.44
N GLY A 137 6.11 -8.35 -17.22
CA GLY A 137 6.37 -7.89 -18.58
C GLY A 137 6.77 -6.42 -18.56
N LEU A 138 8.08 -6.13 -18.54
CA LEU A 138 8.60 -4.81 -18.90
C LEU A 138 8.19 -4.51 -20.35
N THR A 139 7.65 -3.31 -20.59
CA THR A 139 7.27 -2.88 -21.95
C THR A 139 8.52 -2.73 -22.84
N GLU A 140 8.39 -2.99 -24.17
CA GLU A 140 9.51 -2.87 -25.13
C GLU A 140 10.16 -1.48 -25.17
N ALA A 141 9.49 -0.45 -24.64
CA ALA A 141 10.03 0.90 -24.51
C ALA A 141 11.10 1.01 -23.41
N GLU A 142 10.96 0.24 -22.32
CA GLU A 142 11.93 0.21 -21.22
C GLU A 142 13.16 -0.64 -21.55
N GLN A 143 13.03 -1.61 -22.45
CA GLN A 143 14.16 -2.43 -22.93
C GLN A 143 15.18 -1.66 -23.78
N LYS A 144 14.81 -0.48 -24.32
CA LYS A 144 15.72 0.34 -25.15
C LYS A 144 16.60 1.31 -24.37
N SER A 145 16.36 1.52 -23.08
CA SER A 145 17.14 2.45 -22.23
C SER A 145 18.15 1.69 -21.37
N GLY A 146 18.84 0.69 -21.83
CA GLY A 146 20.05 0.10 -21.23
C GLY A 146 20.08 -0.01 -19.68
N GLN A 147 18.91 -0.04 -19.04
CA GLN A 147 18.76 -0.05 -17.59
C GLN A 147 18.93 -1.51 -17.14
N CYS A 148 20.14 -1.81 -16.67
CA CYS A 148 20.44 -3.00 -15.89
C CYS A 148 19.25 -3.28 -14.93
N CYS A 149 18.83 -4.54 -14.81
CA CYS A 149 17.77 -5.01 -13.92
C CYS A 149 18.01 -4.46 -12.49
N LYS A 150 17.51 -3.28 -12.21
CA LYS A 150 17.53 -2.74 -10.85
C LYS A 150 16.49 -3.53 -10.07
N GLU A 151 16.92 -4.03 -8.92
CA GLU A 151 16.03 -4.62 -7.95
C GLU A 151 14.92 -3.64 -7.59
N PRO A 152 13.66 -4.09 -7.42
CA PRO A 152 12.54 -3.22 -7.04
C PRO A 152 12.87 -2.35 -5.83
N ASP A 153 12.45 -1.09 -5.85
CA ASP A 153 12.77 -0.15 -4.78
C ASP A 153 12.12 -0.58 -3.46
N SER A 154 10.92 -1.18 -3.50
CA SER A 154 10.25 -1.78 -2.33
C SER A 154 11.10 -2.85 -1.67
N LYS A 155 11.69 -3.76 -2.46
CA LYS A 155 12.54 -4.84 -1.94
C LYS A 155 13.81 -4.30 -1.29
N ARG A 156 14.49 -3.38 -1.96
CA ARG A 156 15.71 -2.73 -1.41
C ARG A 156 15.44 -1.99 -0.11
N LEU A 157 14.29 -1.28 -0.03
CA LEU A 157 13.89 -0.58 1.17
C LEU A 157 13.60 -1.57 2.31
N ALA A 158 12.83 -2.62 2.04
CA ALA A 158 12.49 -3.65 3.00
C ALA A 158 13.74 -4.38 3.55
N GLU A 159 14.68 -4.76 2.69
CA GLU A 159 15.94 -5.39 3.09
C GLU A 159 16.81 -4.46 3.93
N THR A 160 16.92 -3.18 3.53
CA THR A 160 17.70 -2.19 4.27
C THR A 160 17.16 -1.96 5.68
N LEU A 161 15.85 -2.00 5.85
CA LEU A 161 15.17 -1.78 7.12
C LEU A 161 14.95 -3.10 7.90
N GLN A 162 15.29 -4.24 7.32
CA GLN A 162 15.07 -5.60 7.86
C GLN A 162 13.61 -5.84 8.22
N ILE A 163 12.70 -5.47 7.32
CA ILE A 163 11.24 -5.61 7.50
C ILE A 163 10.64 -6.46 6.39
N HIS A 164 9.52 -7.13 6.70
CA HIS A 164 8.72 -7.88 5.76
C HIS A 164 7.25 -7.66 6.12
N THR A 165 6.56 -6.86 5.32
CA THR A 165 5.20 -6.40 5.61
C THR A 165 4.15 -7.43 5.19
N THR A 166 2.96 -7.35 5.79
CA THR A 166 1.81 -8.18 5.41
C THR A 166 1.48 -8.03 3.92
N LEU A 167 1.57 -6.83 3.36
CA LEU A 167 1.30 -6.61 1.93
C LEU A 167 2.31 -7.36 1.04
N GLN A 168 3.60 -7.35 1.39
CA GLN A 168 4.62 -8.14 0.67
C GLN A 168 4.28 -9.63 0.69
N LYS A 169 4.01 -10.20 1.87
CA LYS A 169 3.64 -11.62 2.03
C LYS A 169 2.43 -11.99 1.17
N LEU A 170 1.38 -11.18 1.19
CA LEU A 170 0.18 -11.41 0.40
C LEU A 170 0.45 -11.39 -1.11
N LEU A 171 1.35 -10.53 -1.59
CA LEU A 171 1.73 -10.46 -3.00
C LEU A 171 2.64 -11.63 -3.41
N GLU A 172 3.47 -12.13 -2.51
CA GLU A 172 4.33 -13.30 -2.70
C GLU A 172 3.56 -14.63 -2.63
N GLY A 173 2.31 -14.60 -2.12
CA GLY A 173 1.43 -15.77 -2.01
C GLY A 173 1.66 -16.59 -0.73
N GLU A 174 2.18 -15.96 0.31
CA GLU A 174 2.37 -16.53 1.65
C GLU A 174 1.12 -16.39 2.54
#